data_39296270cbc2687de8de962b0d32814d
#
_entry.id   39296270cbc2687de8de962b0d32814d
#
_cell.length_a   1.000
_cell.length_b   1.000
_cell.length_c   1.000
_cell.angle_alpha   90.00
_cell.angle_beta   90.00
_cell.angle_gamma   90.00
#
_symmetry.space_group_name_H-M   'P 1'
#
loop_
_entity.id
_entity.type
_entity.pdbx_description
1 polymer ?
#
loop_
_entity_poly.entity_id
_entity_poly.type
_entity_poly.pdbx_seq_one_letter_code
_entity_poly.pdbx_strand_id
1 'polypeptide(L)'
;MLHGVERVRTRWLLVVQAALAAGLAYWFALDVLGHPNPFFAPMAAFIGLNVMVEGPRLKFSFQLVLGAALGVGVGDVIFSVLGPGIWQLTLGVLVAMIIGVFIGRGPLVVNQAASSAVLIATIMPPGTDLSYERMLDALVGGLIGVLVMALLPRNPIPESRRVVATVLDMGADVLYDVARGLENRDAERIAAALQVARSTQRDVTQMDSIIADGVEQVQVSPLMWHRRRHLRSLARVVHPVDNAVRNVRVLARRAIIAMQDSAVPSPEVIDLVKGCGQSMRTVRRLLDDAPSLAEIPEWGELPHDDTKTGAFRVVEDDGPVTAEVAIRDLRILAAHMRPALVDGATLSEMVIFAQCRSLVVDMLQVCGLSRKSAVAALPPTTDRPGVPPEVWDLNEDD
;
A
#
# COMPACT_ATOMS: atom_id res chain seq x y z
N MET A 1 -3.81 7.47 -27.06
CA MET A 1 -3.60 8.88 -26.71
C MET A 1 -4.28 9.26 -25.37
N LEU A 2 -5.53 8.89 -25.13
CA LEU A 2 -6.26 9.23 -23.88
C LEU A 2 -5.53 8.80 -22.60
N HIS A 3 -4.96 7.59 -22.53
CA HIS A 3 -4.16 7.11 -21.40
C HIS A 3 -2.84 7.87 -21.16
N GLY A 4 -2.31 8.55 -22.19
CA GLY A 4 -1.11 9.38 -22.05
C GLY A 4 -1.41 10.70 -21.33
N VAL A 5 -2.50 11.37 -21.73
CA VAL A 5 -2.96 12.62 -21.14
C VAL A 5 -3.36 12.43 -19.68
N GLU A 6 -4.03 11.33 -19.36
CA GLU A 6 -4.43 11.00 -17.99
C GLU A 6 -3.21 10.75 -17.08
N ARG A 7 -2.19 10.05 -17.56
CA ARG A 7 -0.92 9.88 -16.83
C ARG A 7 -0.21 11.20 -16.57
N VAL A 8 -0.17 12.11 -17.54
CA VAL A 8 0.41 13.45 -17.36
C VAL A 8 -0.40 14.23 -16.33
N ARG A 9 -1.74 14.23 -16.43
CA ARG A 9 -2.63 14.91 -15.48
C ARG A 9 -2.45 14.39 -14.03
N THR A 10 -2.17 13.10 -13.88
CA THR A 10 -1.98 12.50 -12.55
C THR A 10 -0.60 12.83 -11.96
N ARG A 11 0.43 13.01 -12.81
CA ARG A 11 1.83 13.18 -12.39
C ARG A 11 2.42 14.57 -12.68
N TRP A 12 1.62 15.51 -13.18
CA TRP A 12 2.10 16.83 -13.60
C TRP A 12 2.85 17.59 -12.50
N LEU A 13 2.38 17.51 -11.26
CA LEU A 13 3.06 18.11 -10.11
C LEU A 13 4.48 17.57 -9.91
N LEU A 14 4.67 16.26 -10.06
CA LEU A 14 5.99 15.64 -9.94
C LEU A 14 6.92 16.09 -11.07
N VAL A 15 6.38 16.21 -12.27
CA VAL A 15 7.15 16.72 -13.43
C VAL A 15 7.58 18.17 -13.20
N VAL A 16 6.68 19.02 -12.71
CA VAL A 16 7.00 20.42 -12.37
C VAL A 16 8.02 20.50 -11.24
N GLN A 17 7.86 19.69 -10.19
CA GLN A 17 8.85 19.60 -9.10
C GLN A 17 10.24 19.20 -9.61
N ALA A 18 10.30 18.19 -10.50
CA ALA A 18 11.56 17.74 -11.06
C ALA A 18 12.24 18.84 -11.92
N ALA A 19 11.46 19.56 -12.70
CA ALA A 19 11.95 20.68 -13.50
C ALA A 19 12.44 21.85 -12.63
N LEU A 20 11.69 22.19 -11.57
CA LEU A 20 12.10 23.23 -10.61
C LEU A 20 13.37 22.82 -9.84
N ALA A 21 13.45 21.58 -9.40
CA ALA A 21 14.64 21.08 -8.72
C ALA A 21 15.88 21.11 -9.62
N ALA A 22 15.73 20.73 -10.88
CA ALA A 22 16.82 20.81 -11.87
C ALA A 22 17.28 22.25 -12.10
N GLY A 23 16.33 23.19 -12.26
CA GLY A 23 16.64 24.63 -12.42
C GLY A 23 17.33 25.22 -11.20
N LEU A 24 16.83 24.93 -10.00
CA LEU A 24 17.44 25.36 -8.73
C LEU A 24 18.84 24.79 -8.51
N ALA A 25 19.03 23.49 -8.83
CA ALA A 25 20.33 22.84 -8.71
C ALA A 25 21.35 23.42 -9.71
N TYR A 26 20.93 23.71 -10.93
CA TYR A 26 21.77 24.37 -11.92
C TYR A 26 22.17 25.77 -11.47
N TRP A 27 21.20 26.57 -11.05
CA TRP A 27 21.46 27.92 -10.53
C TRP A 27 22.40 27.91 -9.34
N PHE A 28 22.16 27.04 -8.36
CA PHE A 28 23.00 26.93 -7.16
C PHE A 28 24.44 26.55 -7.49
N ALA A 29 24.64 25.57 -8.37
CA ALA A 29 25.98 25.13 -8.77
C ALA A 29 26.73 26.19 -9.59
N LEU A 30 26.01 26.93 -10.45
CA LEU A 30 26.60 28.00 -11.28
C LEU A 30 26.92 29.25 -10.47
N ASP A 31 25.93 29.80 -9.75
CA ASP A 31 26.05 31.13 -9.13
C ASP A 31 26.57 31.10 -7.69
N VAL A 32 26.35 30.01 -6.94
CA VAL A 32 26.78 29.89 -5.54
C VAL A 32 28.10 29.14 -5.42
N LEU A 33 28.27 28.00 -6.12
CA LEU A 33 29.50 27.23 -6.11
C LEU A 33 30.54 27.75 -7.12
N GLY A 34 30.11 28.51 -8.12
CA GLY A 34 31.01 29.06 -9.17
C GLY A 34 31.46 28.03 -10.20
N HIS A 35 30.79 26.88 -10.32
CA HIS A 35 31.11 25.86 -11.29
C HIS A 35 30.68 26.26 -12.69
N PRO A 36 31.59 26.39 -13.68
CA PRO A 36 31.23 26.98 -14.99
C PRO A 36 30.29 26.12 -15.85
N ASN A 37 30.26 24.82 -15.66
CA ASN A 37 29.44 23.88 -16.42
C ASN A 37 28.84 22.78 -15.53
N PRO A 38 27.88 23.10 -14.66
CA PRO A 38 27.37 22.18 -13.65
C PRO A 38 26.35 21.20 -14.22
N PHE A 39 26.73 20.35 -15.16
CA PHE A 39 25.87 19.38 -15.83
C PHE A 39 25.26 18.36 -14.85
N PHE A 40 26.06 17.90 -13.87
CA PHE A 40 25.64 16.83 -12.97
C PHE A 40 24.66 17.30 -11.88
N ALA A 41 24.64 18.59 -11.54
CA ALA A 41 23.73 19.11 -10.52
C ALA A 41 22.25 19.01 -10.95
N PRO A 42 21.81 19.58 -12.09
CA PRO A 42 20.42 19.43 -12.53
C PRO A 42 20.05 17.98 -12.82
N MET A 43 21.00 17.20 -13.37
CA MET A 43 20.75 15.79 -13.66
C MET A 43 20.50 14.98 -12.39
N ALA A 44 21.29 15.12 -11.36
CA ALA A 44 21.11 14.43 -10.09
C ALA A 44 19.82 14.88 -9.37
N ALA A 45 19.45 16.15 -9.49
CA ALA A 45 18.23 16.70 -8.88
C ALA A 45 16.97 16.05 -9.46
N PHE A 46 16.79 15.98 -10.78
CA PHE A 46 15.59 15.37 -11.36
C PHE A 46 15.61 13.83 -11.28
N ILE A 47 16.77 13.19 -11.35
CA ILE A 47 16.89 11.74 -11.14
C ILE A 47 16.52 11.39 -9.70
N GLY A 48 16.98 12.18 -8.72
CA GLY A 48 16.67 11.99 -7.31
C GLY A 48 15.17 12.07 -7.00
N LEU A 49 14.41 12.90 -7.71
CA LEU A 49 12.95 13.01 -7.55
C LEU A 49 12.15 11.81 -8.10
N ASN A 50 12.74 11.02 -8.96
CA ASN A 50 12.25 9.73 -9.45
C ASN A 50 10.73 9.70 -9.75
N VAL A 51 10.33 10.45 -10.77
CA VAL A 51 8.91 10.70 -11.16
C VAL A 51 8.14 9.41 -11.50
N MET A 52 8.81 8.32 -11.80
CA MET A 52 8.22 7.09 -12.37
C MET A 52 8.19 5.88 -11.44
N VAL A 53 8.89 5.91 -10.30
CA VAL A 53 8.97 4.74 -9.39
C VAL A 53 7.87 4.79 -8.34
N GLU A 54 7.22 3.68 -8.15
CA GLU A 54 6.26 3.42 -7.07
C GLU A 54 7.01 2.79 -5.89
N GLY A 55 6.83 3.33 -4.67
CA GLY A 55 7.46 2.83 -3.45
C GLY A 55 8.25 3.90 -2.69
N PRO A 56 9.07 3.53 -1.70
CA PRO A 56 9.75 4.45 -0.78
C PRO A 56 10.73 5.37 -1.51
N ARG A 57 10.24 6.56 -1.88
CA ARG A 57 10.91 7.51 -2.78
C ARG A 57 12.21 8.04 -2.22
N LEU A 58 12.24 8.35 -0.92
CA LEU A 58 13.45 8.90 -0.30
C LEU A 58 14.61 7.91 -0.35
N LYS A 59 14.33 6.63 -0.02
CA LYS A 59 15.35 5.58 -0.10
C LYS A 59 15.86 5.41 -1.53
N PHE A 60 14.97 5.40 -2.51
CA PHE A 60 15.34 5.31 -3.93
C PHE A 60 16.10 6.57 -4.39
N SER A 61 15.62 7.78 -4.01
CA SER A 61 16.32 9.03 -4.31
C SER A 61 17.74 9.04 -3.77
N PHE A 62 17.92 8.66 -2.50
CA PHE A 62 19.22 8.58 -1.89
C PHE A 62 20.14 7.57 -2.61
N GLN A 63 19.61 6.40 -2.95
CA GLN A 63 20.36 5.38 -3.70
C GLN A 63 20.78 5.87 -5.08
N LEU A 64 19.90 6.57 -5.80
CA LEU A 64 20.19 7.10 -7.13
C LEU A 64 21.23 8.22 -7.08
N VAL A 65 21.11 9.15 -6.12
CA VAL A 65 22.07 10.24 -5.92
C VAL A 65 23.43 9.70 -5.52
N LEU A 66 23.47 8.74 -4.60
CA LEU A 66 24.70 8.10 -4.17
C LEU A 66 25.37 7.35 -5.35
N GLY A 67 24.59 6.59 -6.11
CA GLY A 67 25.08 5.92 -7.31
C GLY A 67 25.63 6.90 -8.36
N ALA A 68 24.93 8.01 -8.59
CA ALA A 68 25.39 9.05 -9.52
C ALA A 68 26.73 9.65 -9.07
N ALA A 69 26.80 10.08 -7.81
CA ALA A 69 28.03 10.70 -7.27
C ALA A 69 29.23 9.74 -7.29
N LEU A 70 29.01 8.47 -6.93
CA LEU A 70 30.05 7.44 -7.01
C LEU A 70 30.50 7.17 -8.42
N GLY A 71 29.58 7.03 -9.36
CA GLY A 71 29.92 6.80 -10.77
C GLY A 71 30.67 7.96 -11.39
N VAL A 72 30.26 9.20 -11.07
CA VAL A 72 30.97 10.42 -11.47
C VAL A 72 32.38 10.46 -10.87
N GLY A 73 32.52 10.25 -9.55
CA GLY A 73 33.82 10.31 -8.88
C GLY A 73 34.81 9.24 -9.37
N VAL A 74 34.34 7.99 -9.51
CA VAL A 74 35.14 6.88 -10.04
C VAL A 74 35.56 7.15 -11.50
N GLY A 75 34.58 7.59 -12.32
CA GLY A 75 34.85 7.94 -13.71
C GLY A 75 35.93 9.05 -13.81
N ASP A 76 35.73 10.14 -13.06
CA ASP A 76 36.60 11.28 -13.06
C ASP A 76 38.05 10.91 -12.69
N VAL A 77 38.23 10.11 -11.62
CA VAL A 77 39.58 9.61 -11.22
C VAL A 77 40.22 8.74 -12.30
N ILE A 78 39.46 7.78 -12.86
CA ILE A 78 40.03 6.83 -13.84
C ILE A 78 40.38 7.56 -15.14
N PHE A 79 39.54 8.43 -15.65
CA PHE A 79 39.81 9.10 -16.92
C PHE A 79 40.79 10.24 -16.83
N SER A 80 40.91 10.92 -15.69
CA SER A 80 41.96 11.93 -15.48
C SER A 80 43.34 11.31 -15.39
N VAL A 81 43.48 10.13 -14.75
CA VAL A 81 44.77 9.46 -14.57
C VAL A 81 45.19 8.62 -15.77
N LEU A 82 44.26 7.86 -16.34
CA LEU A 82 44.53 6.88 -17.41
C LEU A 82 44.20 7.38 -18.83
N GLY A 83 43.56 8.56 -18.91
CA GLY A 83 43.07 9.11 -20.17
C GLY A 83 41.83 8.41 -20.74
N PRO A 84 41.26 8.94 -21.84
CA PRO A 84 40.09 8.33 -22.51
C PRO A 84 40.50 7.13 -23.35
N GLY A 85 39.66 6.09 -23.37
CA GLY A 85 39.87 4.89 -24.19
C GLY A 85 38.90 3.76 -23.87
N ILE A 86 38.89 2.74 -24.71
CA ILE A 86 37.90 1.63 -24.60
C ILE A 86 38.16 0.81 -23.33
N TRP A 87 39.41 0.46 -23.03
CA TRP A 87 39.70 -0.34 -21.86
C TRP A 87 39.59 0.47 -20.56
N GLN A 88 39.84 1.79 -20.57
CA GLN A 88 39.64 2.70 -19.46
C GLN A 88 38.14 2.82 -19.14
N LEU A 89 37.28 2.95 -20.17
CA LEU A 89 35.84 2.92 -20.01
C LEU A 89 35.38 1.60 -19.35
N THR A 90 35.89 0.48 -19.86
CA THR A 90 35.54 -0.84 -19.31
C THR A 90 35.94 -0.94 -17.84
N LEU A 91 37.16 -0.47 -17.50
CA LEU A 91 37.65 -0.44 -16.13
C LEU A 91 36.82 0.50 -15.24
N GLY A 92 36.51 1.69 -15.73
CA GLY A 92 35.66 2.67 -15.00
C GLY A 92 34.30 2.14 -14.64
N VAL A 93 33.64 1.54 -15.63
CA VAL A 93 32.32 0.89 -15.43
C VAL A 93 32.44 -0.27 -14.44
N LEU A 94 33.42 -1.14 -14.59
CA LEU A 94 33.64 -2.28 -13.70
C LEU A 94 33.88 -1.83 -12.24
N VAL A 95 34.75 -0.87 -12.00
CA VAL A 95 35.02 -0.35 -10.66
C VAL A 95 33.80 0.33 -10.07
N ALA A 96 33.12 1.16 -10.85
CA ALA A 96 31.86 1.83 -10.41
C ALA A 96 30.79 0.82 -10.02
N MET A 97 30.62 -0.26 -10.81
CA MET A 97 29.68 -1.33 -10.49
C MET A 97 30.07 -2.11 -9.23
N ILE A 98 31.35 -2.46 -9.07
CA ILE A 98 31.85 -3.16 -7.86
C ILE A 98 31.60 -2.32 -6.61
N ILE A 99 31.94 -1.04 -6.64
CA ILE A 99 31.67 -0.11 -5.53
C ILE A 99 30.16 0.02 -5.29
N GLY A 100 29.36 0.14 -6.35
CA GLY A 100 27.91 0.18 -6.27
C GLY A 100 27.30 -1.06 -5.60
N VAL A 101 27.79 -2.26 -5.94
CA VAL A 101 27.38 -3.53 -5.30
C VAL A 101 27.81 -3.57 -3.82
N PHE A 102 29.00 -3.08 -3.51
CA PHE A 102 29.51 -3.06 -2.14
C PHE A 102 28.70 -2.14 -1.21
N ILE A 103 28.28 -0.97 -1.72
CA ILE A 103 27.58 0.06 -0.92
C ILE A 103 26.06 -0.20 -0.89
N GLY A 104 25.48 -0.64 -1.99
CA GLY A 104 24.03 -0.79 -2.13
C GLY A 104 23.58 -2.19 -2.53
N ARG A 105 22.58 -2.73 -1.81
CA ARG A 105 21.98 -4.03 -2.14
C ARG A 105 20.99 -3.98 -3.31
N GLY A 106 20.76 -2.80 -3.92
CA GLY A 106 19.77 -2.60 -4.97
C GLY A 106 20.38 -2.38 -6.35
N PRO A 107 19.73 -2.85 -7.42
CA PRO A 107 20.20 -2.66 -8.80
C PRO A 107 20.25 -1.19 -9.21
N LEU A 108 19.53 -0.30 -8.54
CA LEU A 108 19.47 1.12 -8.86
C LEU A 108 20.80 1.83 -8.65
N VAL A 109 21.48 1.58 -7.51
CA VAL A 109 22.81 2.17 -7.21
C VAL A 109 23.81 1.74 -8.26
N VAL A 110 23.86 0.44 -8.56
CA VAL A 110 24.80 -0.16 -9.50
C VAL A 110 24.61 0.39 -10.91
N ASN A 111 23.36 0.41 -11.39
CA ASN A 111 23.04 0.91 -12.71
C ASN A 111 23.33 2.41 -12.84
N GLN A 112 23.02 3.19 -11.80
CA GLN A 112 23.28 4.62 -11.80
C GLN A 112 24.78 4.92 -11.76
N ALA A 113 25.57 4.20 -10.96
CA ALA A 113 27.01 4.35 -10.90
C ALA A 113 27.65 4.01 -12.27
N ALA A 114 27.24 2.89 -12.87
CA ALA A 114 27.72 2.51 -14.22
C ALA A 114 27.38 3.57 -15.27
N SER A 115 26.12 4.03 -15.31
CA SER A 115 25.65 5.04 -16.27
C SER A 115 26.41 6.36 -16.10
N SER A 116 26.65 6.79 -14.86
CA SER A 116 27.38 8.01 -14.57
C SER A 116 28.86 7.91 -14.96
N ALA A 117 29.50 6.74 -14.78
CA ALA A 117 30.86 6.49 -15.23
C ALA A 117 30.97 6.55 -16.77
N VAL A 118 30.01 5.94 -17.49
CA VAL A 118 29.95 6.03 -18.96
C VAL A 118 29.77 7.48 -19.42
N LEU A 119 28.90 8.23 -18.72
CA LEU A 119 28.60 9.62 -19.07
C LEU A 119 29.86 10.50 -18.93
N ILE A 120 30.63 10.35 -17.85
CA ILE A 120 31.91 11.03 -17.67
C ILE A 120 32.87 10.68 -18.79
N ALA A 121 33.02 9.40 -19.14
CA ALA A 121 33.87 8.94 -20.20
C ALA A 121 33.59 9.55 -21.58
N THR A 122 32.33 9.86 -21.84
CA THR A 122 31.86 10.35 -23.15
C THR A 122 31.80 11.87 -23.24
N ILE A 123 31.56 12.57 -22.12
CA ILE A 123 31.45 14.05 -22.11
C ILE A 123 32.78 14.72 -21.81
N MET A 124 33.70 14.03 -21.13
CA MET A 124 34.96 14.60 -20.70
C MET A 124 35.91 14.82 -21.89
N PRO A 125 36.37 16.07 -22.17
CA PRO A 125 37.38 16.29 -23.19
C PRO A 125 38.70 15.63 -22.80
N PRO A 126 39.46 15.12 -23.77
CA PRO A 126 40.79 14.58 -23.51
C PRO A 126 41.71 15.62 -22.83
N GLY A 127 42.39 15.24 -21.75
CA GLY A 127 43.36 16.09 -21.08
C GLY A 127 42.79 17.07 -20.06
N THR A 128 41.55 16.90 -19.61
CA THR A 128 40.98 17.64 -18.48
C THR A 128 41.55 17.09 -17.16
N ASP A 129 41.91 18.03 -16.26
CA ASP A 129 42.40 17.70 -14.92
C ASP A 129 41.30 17.06 -14.06
N LEU A 130 41.73 16.33 -13.02
CA LEU A 130 40.85 15.78 -11.99
C LEU A 130 40.04 16.91 -11.35
N SER A 131 38.72 16.84 -11.42
CA SER A 131 37.85 17.82 -10.81
C SER A 131 36.82 17.13 -9.91
N TYR A 132 36.93 17.33 -8.59
CA TYR A 132 35.95 16.90 -7.62
C TYR A 132 34.62 17.70 -7.73
N GLU A 133 34.60 18.78 -8.49
CA GLU A 133 33.43 19.66 -8.69
C GLU A 133 32.26 18.88 -9.25
N ARG A 134 32.47 17.97 -10.21
CA ARG A 134 31.42 17.15 -10.84
C ARG A 134 30.75 16.20 -9.85
N MET A 135 31.54 15.61 -8.95
CA MET A 135 30.99 14.77 -7.89
C MET A 135 30.20 15.61 -6.87
N LEU A 136 30.72 16.79 -6.51
CA LEU A 136 30.01 17.74 -5.65
C LEU A 136 28.71 18.22 -6.30
N ASP A 137 28.72 18.52 -7.59
CA ASP A 137 27.51 18.86 -8.34
C ASP A 137 26.44 17.79 -8.25
N ALA A 138 26.82 16.52 -8.42
CA ALA A 138 25.88 15.40 -8.30
C ALA A 138 25.31 15.27 -6.88
N LEU A 139 26.12 15.44 -5.84
CA LEU A 139 25.67 15.41 -4.44
C LEU A 139 24.75 16.60 -4.11
N VAL A 140 25.17 17.82 -4.46
CA VAL A 140 24.41 19.03 -4.19
C VAL A 140 23.09 19.01 -4.98
N GLY A 141 23.12 18.63 -6.24
CA GLY A 141 21.92 18.48 -7.06
C GLY A 141 20.94 17.49 -6.46
N GLY A 142 21.43 16.34 -6.04
CA GLY A 142 20.59 15.33 -5.36
C GLY A 142 20.00 15.83 -4.05
N LEU A 143 20.77 16.57 -3.24
CA LEU A 143 20.29 17.19 -2.00
C LEU A 143 19.20 18.22 -2.27
N ILE A 144 19.37 19.06 -3.30
CA ILE A 144 18.37 20.04 -3.73
C ILE A 144 17.10 19.31 -4.20
N GLY A 145 17.22 18.21 -4.93
CA GLY A 145 16.08 17.38 -5.32
C GLY A 145 15.28 16.87 -4.11
N VAL A 146 15.98 16.33 -3.11
CA VAL A 146 15.35 15.89 -1.83
C VAL A 146 14.70 17.06 -1.10
N LEU A 147 15.37 18.24 -1.06
CA LEU A 147 14.84 19.42 -0.43
C LEU A 147 13.55 19.92 -1.11
N VAL A 148 13.52 19.96 -2.44
CA VAL A 148 12.31 20.32 -3.21
C VAL A 148 11.17 19.33 -2.94
N MET A 149 11.46 18.03 -2.86
CA MET A 149 10.47 17.01 -2.49
C MET A 149 9.91 17.24 -1.08
N ALA A 150 10.76 17.64 -0.13
CA ALA A 150 10.34 17.92 1.25
C ALA A 150 9.51 19.21 1.39
N LEU A 151 9.85 20.23 0.61
CA LEU A 151 9.19 21.56 0.66
C LEU A 151 7.90 21.63 -0.17
N LEU A 152 7.76 20.80 -1.20
CA LEU A 152 6.57 20.73 -2.05
C LEU A 152 5.89 19.35 -1.93
N PRO A 153 5.44 18.95 -0.73
CA PRO A 153 4.90 17.61 -0.54
C PRO A 153 3.53 17.46 -1.23
N ARG A 154 3.33 16.32 -1.89
CA ARG A 154 2.01 15.91 -2.35
C ARG A 154 1.21 15.35 -1.18
N ASN A 155 -0.11 15.61 -1.15
CA ASN A 155 -0.97 14.97 -0.16
C ASN A 155 -1.22 13.49 -0.54
N PRO A 156 -0.65 12.50 0.19
CA PRO A 156 -0.81 11.10 -0.16
C PRO A 156 -2.13 10.50 0.33
N ILE A 157 -2.86 11.19 1.23
CA ILE A 157 -4.05 10.64 1.91
C ILE A 157 -5.16 10.23 0.92
N PRO A 158 -5.58 11.08 -0.07
CA PRO A 158 -6.65 10.70 -0.98
C PRO A 158 -6.30 9.48 -1.84
N GLU A 159 -5.05 9.39 -2.30
CA GLU A 159 -4.58 8.27 -3.10
C GLU A 159 -4.54 6.97 -2.27
N SER A 160 -4.01 7.04 -1.05
CA SER A 160 -3.96 5.93 -0.12
C SER A 160 -5.36 5.40 0.24
N ARG A 161 -6.33 6.30 0.50
CA ARG A 161 -7.72 5.92 0.75
C ARG A 161 -8.35 5.23 -0.45
N ARG A 162 -8.16 5.81 -1.63
CA ARG A 162 -8.74 5.29 -2.88
C ARG A 162 -8.29 3.85 -3.16
N VAL A 163 -6.99 3.54 -2.97
CA VAL A 163 -6.50 2.19 -3.23
C VAL A 163 -7.03 1.18 -2.22
N VAL A 164 -7.16 1.56 -0.93
CA VAL A 164 -7.81 0.70 0.08
C VAL A 164 -9.27 0.47 -0.28
N ALA A 165 -10.01 1.52 -0.63
CA ALA A 165 -11.41 1.43 -1.04
C ALA A 165 -11.59 0.50 -2.25
N THR A 166 -10.71 0.61 -3.27
CA THR A 166 -10.75 -0.26 -4.45
C THR A 166 -10.56 -1.74 -4.08
N VAL A 167 -9.62 -2.04 -3.19
CA VAL A 167 -9.37 -3.42 -2.74
C VAL A 167 -10.56 -3.97 -1.96
N LEU A 168 -11.20 -3.17 -1.11
CA LEU A 168 -12.40 -3.56 -0.37
C LEU A 168 -13.61 -3.78 -1.31
N ASP A 169 -13.82 -2.91 -2.30
CA ASP A 169 -14.88 -3.07 -3.29
C ASP A 169 -14.73 -4.39 -4.06
N MET A 170 -13.51 -4.69 -4.54
CA MET A 170 -13.23 -5.95 -5.23
C MET A 170 -13.50 -7.17 -4.34
N GLY A 171 -13.12 -7.09 -3.06
CA GLY A 171 -13.41 -8.16 -2.09
C GLY A 171 -14.91 -8.35 -1.85
N ALA A 172 -15.66 -7.26 -1.73
CA ALA A 172 -17.11 -7.29 -1.57
C ALA A 172 -17.82 -7.88 -2.79
N ASP A 173 -17.44 -7.47 -4.00
CA ASP A 173 -18.01 -7.97 -5.24
C ASP A 173 -17.77 -9.48 -5.40
N VAL A 174 -16.58 -9.96 -5.06
CA VAL A 174 -16.28 -11.41 -5.04
C VAL A 174 -17.18 -12.15 -4.07
N LEU A 175 -17.41 -11.64 -2.86
CA LEU A 175 -18.29 -12.28 -1.88
C LEU A 175 -19.74 -12.33 -2.35
N TYR A 176 -20.22 -11.27 -2.98
CA TYR A 176 -21.58 -11.25 -3.57
C TYR A 176 -21.71 -12.24 -4.71
N ASP A 177 -20.73 -12.34 -5.59
CA ASP A 177 -20.77 -13.30 -6.70
C ASP A 177 -20.68 -14.74 -6.20
N VAL A 178 -19.86 -15.00 -5.17
CA VAL A 178 -19.80 -16.32 -4.53
C VAL A 178 -21.13 -16.68 -3.88
N ALA A 179 -21.75 -15.77 -3.10
CA ALA A 179 -23.03 -16.02 -2.45
C ALA A 179 -24.12 -16.32 -3.49
N ARG A 180 -24.23 -15.49 -4.53
CA ARG A 180 -25.20 -15.72 -5.63
C ARG A 180 -24.92 -17.01 -6.39
N GLY A 181 -23.65 -17.36 -6.61
CA GLY A 181 -23.28 -18.61 -7.24
C GLY A 181 -23.67 -19.84 -6.41
N LEU A 182 -23.52 -19.76 -5.09
CA LEU A 182 -23.95 -20.82 -4.16
C LEU A 182 -25.49 -20.95 -4.16
N GLU A 183 -26.24 -19.84 -4.08
CA GLU A 183 -27.70 -19.84 -4.13
C GLU A 183 -28.27 -20.44 -5.40
N ASN A 184 -27.72 -20.05 -6.54
CA ASN A 184 -28.21 -20.45 -7.86
C ASN A 184 -27.56 -21.75 -8.36
N ARG A 185 -26.65 -22.34 -7.59
CA ARG A 185 -25.83 -23.50 -7.98
C ARG A 185 -25.02 -23.24 -9.26
N ASP A 186 -24.52 -22.02 -9.42
CA ASP A 186 -23.75 -21.54 -10.56
C ASP A 186 -22.24 -21.62 -10.26
N ALA A 187 -21.64 -22.74 -10.61
CA ALA A 187 -20.20 -22.98 -10.42
C ALA A 187 -19.33 -22.08 -11.31
N GLU A 188 -19.82 -21.67 -12.50
CA GLU A 188 -19.05 -20.81 -13.40
C GLU A 188 -18.93 -19.40 -12.81
N ARG A 189 -19.98 -18.88 -12.22
CA ARG A 189 -19.97 -17.59 -11.51
C ARG A 189 -18.96 -17.60 -10.37
N ILE A 190 -18.93 -18.66 -9.56
CA ILE A 190 -17.97 -18.78 -8.44
C ILE A 190 -16.55 -18.89 -8.98
N ALA A 191 -16.34 -19.61 -10.09
CA ALA A 191 -15.02 -19.71 -10.72
C ALA A 191 -14.54 -18.36 -11.26
N ALA A 192 -15.41 -17.57 -11.88
CA ALA A 192 -15.10 -16.22 -12.33
C ALA A 192 -14.74 -15.30 -11.14
N ALA A 193 -15.54 -15.35 -10.05
CA ALA A 193 -15.28 -14.61 -8.82
C ALA A 193 -13.91 -14.98 -8.21
N LEU A 194 -13.54 -16.27 -8.20
CA LEU A 194 -12.21 -16.71 -7.74
C LEU A 194 -11.08 -16.15 -8.62
N GLN A 195 -11.26 -16.03 -9.93
CA GLN A 195 -10.25 -15.42 -10.81
C GLN A 195 -10.05 -13.93 -10.48
N VAL A 196 -11.13 -13.20 -10.24
CA VAL A 196 -11.07 -11.81 -9.76
C VAL A 196 -10.31 -11.75 -8.43
N ALA A 197 -10.66 -12.60 -7.45
CA ALA A 197 -9.97 -12.66 -6.16
C ALA A 197 -8.47 -12.96 -6.29
N ARG A 198 -8.05 -13.75 -7.27
CA ARG A 198 -6.63 -14.03 -7.53
C ARG A 198 -5.90 -12.83 -8.14
N SER A 199 -6.55 -12.08 -9.02
CA SER A 199 -5.94 -10.90 -9.65
C SER A 199 -5.71 -9.75 -8.66
N THR A 200 -6.52 -9.67 -7.60
CA THR A 200 -6.44 -8.61 -6.56
C THR A 200 -5.10 -8.56 -5.81
N GLN A 201 -4.25 -9.60 -5.92
CA GLN A 201 -2.94 -9.59 -5.26
C GLN A 201 -2.03 -8.46 -5.73
N ARG A 202 -2.14 -8.05 -7.00
CA ARG A 202 -1.38 -6.90 -7.52
C ARG A 202 -1.85 -5.60 -6.88
N ASP A 203 -3.16 -5.44 -6.72
CA ASP A 203 -3.77 -4.25 -6.13
C ASP A 203 -3.41 -4.12 -4.65
N VAL A 204 -3.35 -5.25 -3.92
CA VAL A 204 -2.87 -5.29 -2.53
C VAL A 204 -1.40 -4.89 -2.44
N THR A 205 -0.54 -5.38 -3.33
CA THR A 205 0.88 -5.00 -3.35
C THR A 205 1.04 -3.52 -3.69
N GLN A 206 0.27 -3.01 -4.63
CA GLN A 206 0.24 -1.60 -4.99
C GLN A 206 -0.26 -0.72 -3.83
N MET A 207 -1.32 -1.15 -3.13
CA MET A 207 -1.84 -0.50 -1.93
C MET A 207 -0.74 -0.35 -0.87
N ASP A 208 -0.03 -1.43 -0.55
CA ASP A 208 1.06 -1.42 0.42
C ASP A 208 2.17 -0.42 0.01
N SER A 209 2.59 -0.45 -1.26
CA SER A 209 3.62 0.45 -1.76
C SER A 209 3.21 1.94 -1.72
N ILE A 210 1.96 2.26 -2.10
CA ILE A 210 1.45 3.65 -2.10
C ILE A 210 1.35 4.19 -0.66
N ILE A 211 0.89 3.36 0.28
CA ILE A 211 0.75 3.76 1.68
C ILE A 211 2.14 3.91 2.32
N ALA A 212 3.07 3.00 2.05
CA ALA A 212 4.45 3.10 2.52
C ALA A 212 5.15 4.37 2.02
N ASP A 213 5.00 4.71 0.72
CA ASP A 213 5.50 5.96 0.13
C ASP A 213 4.88 7.19 0.82
N GLY A 214 3.57 7.18 1.07
CA GLY A 214 2.88 8.25 1.78
C GLY A 214 3.40 8.45 3.21
N VAL A 215 3.65 7.38 3.95
CA VAL A 215 4.22 7.42 5.31
C VAL A 215 5.64 7.99 5.29
N GLU A 216 6.49 7.55 4.36
CA GLU A 216 7.85 8.06 4.21
C GLU A 216 7.85 9.57 3.88
N GLN A 217 7.01 9.99 2.94
CA GLN A 217 6.89 11.40 2.53
C GLN A 217 6.52 12.33 3.69
N VAL A 218 5.59 11.91 4.54
CA VAL A 218 5.18 12.70 5.72
C VAL A 218 6.25 12.72 6.81
N GLN A 219 7.12 11.72 6.88
CA GLN A 219 8.25 11.73 7.80
C GLN A 219 9.31 12.76 7.42
N VAL A 220 9.54 12.94 6.11
CA VAL A 220 10.57 13.83 5.55
C VAL A 220 10.11 15.28 5.48
N SER A 221 8.81 15.53 5.19
CA SER A 221 8.29 16.88 5.02
C SER A 221 7.80 17.48 6.33
N PRO A 222 8.44 18.55 6.86
CA PRO A 222 7.94 19.27 8.04
C PRO A 222 6.55 19.85 7.85
N LEU A 223 6.21 20.24 6.61
CA LEU A 223 4.91 20.83 6.27
C LEU A 223 3.75 19.85 6.40
N MET A 224 4.03 18.54 6.44
CA MET A 224 3.02 17.48 6.54
C MET A 224 2.96 16.80 7.91
N TRP A 225 3.64 17.31 8.91
CA TRP A 225 3.67 16.68 10.25
C TRP A 225 2.29 16.55 10.89
N HIS A 226 1.40 17.49 10.66
CA HIS A 226 0.00 17.40 11.13
C HIS A 226 -0.78 16.22 10.52
N ARG A 227 -0.35 15.69 9.38
CA ARG A 227 -0.99 14.55 8.70
C ARG A 227 -0.42 13.18 9.08
N ARG A 228 0.60 13.14 9.95
CA ARG A 228 1.23 11.88 10.39
C ARG A 228 0.25 10.91 11.03
N ARG A 229 -0.69 11.41 11.82
CA ARG A 229 -1.71 10.57 12.47
C ARG A 229 -2.56 9.86 11.43
N HIS A 230 -3.08 10.58 10.45
CA HIS A 230 -3.92 10.04 9.38
C HIS A 230 -3.23 8.94 8.56
N LEU A 231 -1.97 9.15 8.19
CA LEU A 231 -1.22 8.15 7.42
C LEU A 231 -0.81 6.95 8.25
N ARG A 232 -0.53 7.13 9.54
CA ARG A 232 -0.28 6.00 10.44
C ARG A 232 -1.55 5.16 10.65
N SER A 233 -2.73 5.77 10.71
CA SER A 233 -3.99 5.02 10.77
C SER A 233 -4.24 4.25 9.47
N LEU A 234 -3.99 4.84 8.30
CA LEU A 234 -4.06 4.13 7.02
C LEU A 234 -3.03 2.99 6.92
N ALA A 235 -1.81 3.20 7.40
CA ALA A 235 -0.80 2.13 7.42
C ALA A 235 -1.21 0.93 8.30
N ARG A 236 -1.96 1.17 9.38
CA ARG A 236 -2.47 0.09 10.23
C ARG A 236 -3.54 -0.78 9.57
N VAL A 237 -4.31 -0.23 8.62
CA VAL A 237 -5.36 -1.00 7.94
C VAL A 237 -4.84 -1.88 6.80
N VAL A 238 -3.61 -1.66 6.32
CA VAL A 238 -3.02 -2.44 5.22
C VAL A 238 -3.02 -3.94 5.51
N HIS A 239 -2.53 -4.32 6.69
CA HIS A 239 -2.43 -5.73 7.05
C HIS A 239 -3.79 -6.42 7.26
N PRO A 240 -4.77 -5.83 7.99
CA PRO A 240 -6.12 -6.36 8.03
C PRO A 240 -6.78 -6.49 6.65
N VAL A 241 -6.60 -5.51 5.76
CA VAL A 241 -7.16 -5.57 4.39
C VAL A 241 -6.52 -6.70 3.58
N ASP A 242 -5.19 -6.87 3.64
CA ASP A 242 -4.51 -8.00 2.98
C ASP A 242 -5.02 -9.35 3.51
N ASN A 243 -5.18 -9.49 4.83
CA ASN A 243 -5.76 -10.69 5.44
C ASN A 243 -7.19 -10.94 4.95
N ALA A 244 -8.03 -9.91 4.92
CA ALA A 244 -9.41 -10.02 4.43
C ALA A 244 -9.46 -10.53 2.98
N VAL A 245 -8.63 -9.99 2.08
CA VAL A 245 -8.54 -10.45 0.69
C VAL A 245 -8.08 -11.91 0.60
N ARG A 246 -7.16 -12.33 1.45
CA ARG A 246 -6.74 -13.75 1.54
C ARG A 246 -7.88 -14.64 2.00
N ASN A 247 -8.65 -14.22 3.01
CA ASN A 247 -9.82 -14.92 3.51
C ASN A 247 -10.91 -15.04 2.43
N VAL A 248 -11.21 -13.96 1.69
CA VAL A 248 -12.11 -13.97 0.53
C VAL A 248 -11.68 -15.00 -0.52
N ARG A 249 -10.39 -15.07 -0.83
CA ARG A 249 -9.84 -16.01 -1.81
C ARG A 249 -9.97 -17.46 -1.36
N VAL A 250 -9.71 -17.74 -0.08
CA VAL A 250 -9.87 -19.08 0.50
C VAL A 250 -11.32 -19.48 0.50
N LEU A 251 -12.23 -18.58 0.88
CA LEU A 251 -13.68 -18.78 0.89
C LEU A 251 -14.17 -19.11 -0.53
N ALA A 252 -13.84 -18.31 -1.54
CA ALA A 252 -14.24 -18.52 -2.93
C ALA A 252 -13.73 -19.88 -3.47
N ARG A 253 -12.51 -20.29 -3.10
CA ARG A 253 -11.98 -21.61 -3.47
C ARG A 253 -12.77 -22.73 -2.83
N ARG A 254 -13.17 -22.59 -1.57
CA ARG A 254 -13.96 -23.61 -0.86
C ARG A 254 -15.38 -23.68 -1.39
N ALA A 255 -15.96 -22.55 -1.79
CA ALA A 255 -17.28 -22.52 -2.45
C ALA A 255 -17.27 -23.35 -3.76
N ILE A 256 -16.22 -23.27 -4.59
CA ILE A 256 -16.09 -24.12 -5.78
C ILE A 256 -16.06 -25.59 -5.42
N ILE A 257 -15.24 -25.96 -4.41
CA ILE A 257 -15.14 -27.36 -3.97
C ILE A 257 -16.51 -27.87 -3.47
N ALA A 258 -17.22 -27.06 -2.67
CA ALA A 258 -18.55 -27.40 -2.21
C ALA A 258 -19.51 -27.67 -3.37
N MET A 259 -19.44 -26.88 -4.45
CA MET A 259 -20.24 -27.12 -5.65
C MET A 259 -19.85 -28.41 -6.38
N GLN A 260 -18.55 -28.71 -6.51
CA GLN A 260 -18.05 -29.93 -7.14
C GLN A 260 -18.47 -31.19 -6.37
N ASP A 261 -18.48 -31.10 -5.04
CA ASP A 261 -18.89 -32.17 -4.15
C ASP A 261 -20.43 -32.28 -4.02
N SER A 262 -21.19 -31.42 -4.72
CA SER A 262 -22.65 -31.30 -4.57
C SER A 262 -23.10 -31.01 -3.11
N ALA A 263 -22.23 -30.45 -2.31
CA ALA A 263 -22.39 -30.15 -0.90
C ALA A 263 -22.55 -28.64 -0.69
N VAL A 264 -23.67 -28.09 -1.22
CA VAL A 264 -23.97 -26.65 -1.10
C VAL A 264 -24.16 -26.30 0.39
N PRO A 265 -23.51 -25.22 0.87
CA PRO A 265 -23.70 -24.74 2.24
C PRO A 265 -25.15 -24.40 2.57
N SER A 266 -25.50 -24.39 3.85
CA SER A 266 -26.80 -23.97 4.34
C SER A 266 -27.12 -22.51 3.95
N PRO A 267 -28.42 -22.18 3.81
CA PRO A 267 -28.83 -20.79 3.51
C PRO A 267 -28.28 -19.79 4.52
N GLU A 268 -28.19 -20.17 5.79
CA GLU A 268 -27.67 -19.35 6.88
C GLU A 268 -26.18 -19.00 6.64
N VAL A 269 -25.36 -19.97 6.22
CA VAL A 269 -23.94 -19.72 5.90
C VAL A 269 -23.80 -18.86 4.63
N ILE A 270 -24.69 -19.05 3.64
CA ILE A 270 -24.70 -18.21 2.45
C ILE A 270 -25.06 -16.75 2.81
N ASP A 271 -26.01 -16.54 3.71
CA ASP A 271 -26.38 -15.20 4.20
C ASP A 271 -25.23 -14.55 4.99
N LEU A 272 -24.45 -15.32 5.74
CA LEU A 272 -23.22 -14.81 6.36
C LEU A 272 -22.19 -14.34 5.32
N VAL A 273 -22.04 -15.05 4.20
CA VAL A 273 -21.17 -14.61 3.10
C VAL A 273 -21.62 -13.28 2.51
N LYS A 274 -22.95 -13.11 2.31
CA LYS A 274 -23.52 -11.83 1.87
C LYS A 274 -23.29 -10.72 2.90
N GLY A 275 -23.52 -11.02 4.17
CA GLY A 275 -23.27 -10.09 5.28
C GLY A 275 -21.82 -9.62 5.34
N CYS A 276 -20.86 -10.52 5.09
CA CYS A 276 -19.46 -10.15 4.96
C CYS A 276 -19.21 -9.18 3.77
N GLY A 277 -19.82 -9.45 2.61
CA GLY A 277 -19.74 -8.56 1.46
C GLY A 277 -20.33 -7.16 1.76
N GLN A 278 -21.46 -7.12 2.43
CA GLN A 278 -22.09 -5.86 2.87
C GLN A 278 -21.19 -5.10 3.84
N SER A 279 -20.65 -5.77 4.84
CA SER A 279 -19.75 -5.15 5.81
C SER A 279 -18.48 -4.57 5.16
N MET A 280 -17.91 -5.24 4.16
CA MET A 280 -16.80 -4.69 3.38
C MET A 280 -17.20 -3.40 2.64
N ARG A 281 -18.41 -3.32 2.08
CA ARG A 281 -18.92 -2.09 1.44
C ARG A 281 -19.18 -0.98 2.46
N THR A 282 -19.69 -1.29 3.64
CA THR A 282 -19.87 -0.32 4.72
C THR A 282 -18.52 0.26 5.16
N VAL A 283 -17.51 -0.60 5.38
CA VAL A 283 -16.16 -0.16 5.73
C VAL A 283 -15.52 0.65 4.60
N ARG A 284 -15.77 0.30 3.35
CA ARG A 284 -15.33 1.09 2.18
C ARG A 284 -15.94 2.50 2.19
N ARG A 285 -17.26 2.63 2.44
CA ARG A 285 -17.92 3.95 2.57
C ARG A 285 -17.34 4.76 3.72
N LEU A 286 -17.04 4.15 4.85
CA LEU A 286 -16.36 4.81 5.97
C LEU A 286 -15.03 5.48 5.53
N LEU A 287 -14.28 4.87 4.60
CA LEU A 287 -13.03 5.46 4.09
C LEU A 287 -13.27 6.70 3.21
N ASP A 288 -14.42 6.80 2.55
CA ASP A 288 -14.78 7.97 1.74
C ASP A 288 -15.31 9.11 2.61
N ASP A 289 -16.17 8.82 3.57
CA ASP A 289 -16.96 9.79 4.34
C ASP A 289 -16.20 10.34 5.55
N ALA A 290 -15.29 9.55 6.15
CA ALA A 290 -14.57 9.99 7.34
C ALA A 290 -13.51 11.04 7.02
N PRO A 291 -13.56 12.24 7.60
CA PRO A 291 -12.51 13.25 7.46
C PRO A 291 -11.16 12.72 7.97
N SER A 292 -11.19 11.79 8.92
CA SER A 292 -10.00 11.14 9.48
C SER A 292 -10.34 9.81 10.13
N LEU A 293 -9.65 8.73 9.74
CA LEU A 293 -9.63 7.48 10.51
C LEU A 293 -8.96 7.64 11.90
N ALA A 294 -8.30 8.77 12.14
CA ALA A 294 -7.70 9.09 13.43
C ALA A 294 -8.72 9.59 14.45
N GLU A 295 -9.94 9.91 14.04
CA GLU A 295 -11.05 10.33 14.90
C GLU A 295 -11.90 9.14 15.38
N ILE A 296 -11.50 7.91 15.07
CA ILE A 296 -12.09 6.73 15.67
C ILE A 296 -11.72 6.79 17.17
N PRO A 297 -12.72 6.86 18.10
CA PRO A 297 -12.45 6.96 19.53
C PRO A 297 -11.55 5.81 20.00
N GLU A 298 -10.61 6.12 20.90
CA GLU A 298 -9.87 5.07 21.59
C GLU A 298 -10.84 4.23 22.42
N TRP A 299 -10.57 2.94 22.45
CA TRP A 299 -11.37 1.93 23.14
C TRP A 299 -11.73 2.35 24.58
N GLY A 300 -13.00 2.35 24.92
CA GLY A 300 -13.55 2.65 26.26
C GLY A 300 -14.68 3.68 26.26
N GLU A 301 -14.86 4.45 25.18
CA GLU A 301 -15.87 5.52 25.10
C GLU A 301 -17.08 5.20 24.21
N LEU A 302 -17.14 4.00 23.61
CA LEU A 302 -18.32 3.59 22.87
C LEU A 302 -19.44 3.24 23.83
N PRO A 303 -20.64 3.83 23.68
CA PRO A 303 -21.79 3.49 24.52
C PRO A 303 -22.07 1.99 24.44
N HIS A 304 -22.27 1.34 25.57
CA HIS A 304 -22.91 0.02 25.62
C HIS A 304 -24.34 0.21 25.07
N ASP A 305 -24.56 -0.19 23.85
CA ASP A 305 -25.88 -0.15 23.23
C ASP A 305 -26.60 -1.47 23.56
N ASP A 306 -27.62 -1.38 24.41
CA ASP A 306 -28.55 -2.44 24.80
C ASP A 306 -29.49 -2.86 23.63
N THR A 307 -29.04 -2.85 22.39
CA THR A 307 -29.89 -3.28 21.28
C THR A 307 -30.03 -4.79 21.22
N LYS A 308 -31.09 -5.24 21.88
CA LYS A 308 -31.66 -6.59 21.75
C LYS A 308 -31.99 -6.91 20.30
N THR A 309 -31.47 -8.06 19.88
CA THR A 309 -32.02 -8.98 18.88
C THR A 309 -32.99 -8.39 17.84
N GLY A 310 -32.48 -7.97 16.71
CA GLY A 310 -33.22 -7.83 15.48
C GLY A 310 -32.60 -8.72 14.40
N ALA A 311 -33.42 -9.39 13.59
CA ALA A 311 -32.93 -10.11 12.42
C ALA A 311 -31.99 -9.23 11.62
N PHE A 312 -30.87 -9.77 11.11
CA PHE A 312 -29.93 -9.06 10.27
C PHE A 312 -30.68 -8.48 9.07
N ARG A 313 -31.09 -7.25 9.20
CA ARG A 313 -31.71 -6.48 8.12
C ARG A 313 -30.67 -5.46 7.69
N VAL A 314 -30.17 -5.64 6.47
CA VAL A 314 -29.33 -4.62 5.80
C VAL A 314 -30.16 -3.34 5.75
N VAL A 315 -29.82 -2.39 6.60
CA VAL A 315 -30.38 -1.03 6.51
C VAL A 315 -29.57 -0.34 5.41
N GLU A 316 -30.16 -0.17 4.25
CA GLU A 316 -29.68 0.78 3.24
C GLU A 316 -29.97 2.19 3.77
N ASP A 317 -29.13 2.65 4.70
CA ASP A 317 -29.16 4.03 5.17
C ASP A 317 -28.24 4.83 4.24
N ASP A 318 -28.81 5.79 3.50
CA ASP A 318 -28.09 6.70 2.61
C ASP A 318 -27.31 7.80 3.37
N GLY A 319 -27.29 7.74 4.70
CA GLY A 319 -26.54 8.66 5.56
C GLY A 319 -25.03 8.42 5.54
N PRO A 320 -24.24 9.40 6.03
CA PRO A 320 -22.80 9.25 6.15
C PRO A 320 -22.45 8.09 7.11
N VAL A 321 -21.56 7.18 6.67
CA VAL A 321 -21.15 6.03 7.46
C VAL A 321 -20.09 6.47 8.49
N THR A 322 -20.43 6.36 9.77
CA THR A 322 -19.47 6.57 10.86
C THR A 322 -18.81 5.25 11.27
N ALA A 323 -17.68 5.32 11.94
CA ALA A 323 -16.99 4.15 12.48
C ALA A 323 -17.87 3.36 13.47
N GLU A 324 -18.69 4.06 14.26
CA GLU A 324 -19.63 3.46 15.21
C GLU A 324 -20.68 2.61 14.50
N VAL A 325 -21.27 3.12 13.40
CA VAL A 325 -22.21 2.37 12.58
C VAL A 325 -21.57 1.13 12.00
N ALA A 326 -20.39 1.25 11.40
CA ALA A 326 -19.68 0.11 10.82
C ALA A 326 -19.31 -0.95 11.87
N ILE A 327 -18.85 -0.54 13.05
CA ILE A 327 -18.53 -1.45 14.17
C ILE A 327 -19.78 -2.14 14.69
N ARG A 328 -20.88 -1.40 14.87
CA ARG A 328 -22.16 -1.96 15.30
C ARG A 328 -22.67 -3.02 14.32
N ASP A 329 -22.67 -2.73 13.03
CA ASP A 329 -23.13 -3.66 12.01
C ASP A 329 -22.27 -4.93 11.95
N LEU A 330 -20.95 -4.77 12.09
CA LEU A 330 -20.02 -5.88 12.19
C LEU A 330 -20.22 -6.74 13.45
N ARG A 331 -20.56 -6.12 14.61
CA ARG A 331 -20.88 -6.85 15.84
C ARG A 331 -22.21 -7.63 15.72
N ILE A 332 -23.21 -7.04 15.09
CA ILE A 332 -24.48 -7.73 14.79
C ILE A 332 -24.20 -8.95 13.91
N LEU A 333 -23.41 -8.80 12.85
CA LEU A 333 -23.04 -9.91 11.99
C LEU A 333 -22.24 -10.97 12.77
N ALA A 334 -21.30 -10.55 13.62
CA ALA A 334 -20.51 -11.45 14.46
C ALA A 334 -21.38 -12.29 15.41
N ALA A 335 -22.41 -11.70 16.01
CA ALA A 335 -23.32 -12.39 16.94
C ALA A 335 -24.08 -13.55 16.27
N HIS A 336 -24.32 -13.48 14.96
CA HIS A 336 -24.94 -14.57 14.20
C HIS A 336 -23.99 -15.71 13.87
N MET A 337 -22.67 -15.55 14.07
CA MET A 337 -21.66 -16.55 13.73
C MET A 337 -21.42 -17.55 14.87
N ARG A 338 -22.47 -18.20 15.36
CA ARG A 338 -22.36 -19.22 16.41
C ARG A 338 -21.81 -20.54 15.85
N PRO A 339 -20.89 -21.20 16.54
CA PRO A 339 -20.33 -22.48 16.08
C PRO A 339 -21.40 -23.56 15.81
N ALA A 340 -22.47 -23.60 16.58
CA ALA A 340 -23.57 -24.53 16.41
C ALA A 340 -24.23 -24.48 15.01
N LEU A 341 -24.05 -23.37 14.27
CA LEU A 341 -24.57 -23.19 12.92
C LEU A 341 -23.99 -24.22 11.91
N VAL A 342 -22.80 -24.74 12.20
CA VAL A 342 -22.08 -25.67 11.34
C VAL A 342 -21.90 -27.05 11.98
N ASP A 343 -22.70 -27.37 13.01
CA ASP A 343 -22.68 -28.69 13.63
C ASP A 343 -23.16 -29.75 12.60
N GLY A 344 -22.33 -30.74 12.36
CA GLY A 344 -22.59 -31.76 11.34
C GLY A 344 -22.42 -31.31 9.90
N ALA A 345 -22.01 -30.07 9.65
CA ALA A 345 -21.79 -29.53 8.32
C ALA A 345 -20.58 -30.19 7.60
N THR A 346 -20.54 -30.04 6.28
CA THR A 346 -19.40 -30.49 5.47
C THR A 346 -18.13 -29.68 5.78
N LEU A 347 -16.96 -30.28 5.51
CA LEU A 347 -15.69 -29.58 5.69
C LEU A 347 -15.63 -28.25 4.92
N SER A 348 -16.18 -28.20 3.70
CA SER A 348 -16.20 -26.99 2.88
C SER A 348 -17.05 -25.89 3.52
N GLU A 349 -18.21 -26.24 4.06
CA GLU A 349 -19.09 -25.32 4.77
C GLU A 349 -18.45 -24.78 6.05
N MET A 350 -17.86 -25.67 6.87
CA MET A 350 -17.10 -25.26 8.07
C MET A 350 -15.97 -24.28 7.74
N VAL A 351 -15.24 -24.51 6.65
CA VAL A 351 -14.17 -23.59 6.23
C VAL A 351 -14.73 -22.27 5.75
N ILE A 352 -15.81 -22.25 4.95
CA ILE A 352 -16.49 -21.03 4.51
C ILE A 352 -16.90 -20.19 5.75
N PHE A 353 -17.57 -20.82 6.71
CA PHE A 353 -17.96 -20.21 7.97
C PHE A 353 -16.76 -19.63 8.74
N ALA A 354 -15.67 -20.40 8.88
CA ALA A 354 -14.45 -19.94 9.56
C ALA A 354 -13.82 -18.74 8.86
N GLN A 355 -13.88 -18.68 7.51
CA GLN A 355 -13.38 -17.51 6.78
C GLN A 355 -14.28 -16.29 6.98
N CYS A 356 -15.60 -16.45 7.07
CA CYS A 356 -16.51 -15.34 7.41
C CYS A 356 -16.17 -14.76 8.79
N ARG A 357 -15.92 -15.61 9.80
CA ARG A 357 -15.49 -15.17 11.14
C ARG A 357 -14.19 -14.38 11.08
N SER A 358 -13.20 -14.87 10.33
CA SER A 358 -11.91 -14.19 10.14
C SER A 358 -12.08 -12.83 9.43
N LEU A 359 -12.96 -12.75 8.42
CA LEU A 359 -13.28 -11.50 7.71
C LEU A 359 -13.87 -10.43 8.64
N VAL A 360 -14.79 -10.80 9.52
CA VAL A 360 -15.37 -9.86 10.49
C VAL A 360 -14.29 -9.31 11.43
N VAL A 361 -13.38 -10.17 11.93
CA VAL A 361 -12.24 -9.74 12.75
C VAL A 361 -11.33 -8.75 11.98
N ASP A 362 -11.03 -9.05 10.72
CA ASP A 362 -10.20 -8.16 9.90
C ASP A 362 -10.90 -6.82 9.65
N MET A 363 -12.22 -6.82 9.35
CA MET A 363 -12.99 -5.59 9.15
C MET A 363 -13.11 -4.74 10.42
N LEU A 364 -13.31 -5.36 11.57
CA LEU A 364 -13.27 -4.66 12.87
C LEU A 364 -11.90 -4.01 13.13
N GLN A 365 -10.80 -4.67 12.75
CA GLN A 365 -9.47 -4.07 12.84
C GLN A 365 -9.28 -2.91 11.86
N VAL A 366 -9.87 -2.97 10.65
CA VAL A 366 -9.89 -1.82 9.71
C VAL A 366 -10.63 -0.64 10.34
N CYS A 367 -11.71 -0.89 11.07
CA CYS A 367 -12.44 0.13 11.84
C CYS A 367 -11.68 0.62 13.09
N GLY A 368 -10.47 0.13 13.37
CA GLY A 368 -9.61 0.63 14.44
C GLY A 368 -9.58 -0.20 15.72
N LEU A 369 -10.35 -1.30 15.81
CA LEU A 369 -10.31 -2.18 16.99
C LEU A 369 -8.98 -2.92 17.09
N SER A 370 -8.54 -3.18 18.32
CA SER A 370 -7.43 -4.09 18.54
C SER A 370 -7.81 -5.52 18.13
N ARG A 371 -6.82 -6.35 17.77
CA ARG A 371 -7.11 -7.75 17.42
C ARG A 371 -7.84 -8.50 18.55
N LYS A 372 -7.49 -8.23 19.82
CA LYS A 372 -8.15 -8.88 20.96
C LYS A 372 -9.62 -8.49 21.02
N SER A 373 -9.93 -7.22 20.89
CA SER A 373 -11.29 -6.70 20.90
C SER A 373 -12.11 -7.16 19.71
N ALA A 374 -11.49 -7.21 18.53
CA ALA A 374 -12.15 -7.73 17.34
C ALA A 374 -12.48 -9.24 17.45
N VAL A 375 -11.61 -10.03 18.09
CA VAL A 375 -11.88 -11.46 18.37
C VAL A 375 -12.94 -11.61 19.44
N ALA A 376 -12.95 -10.75 20.46
CA ALA A 376 -13.94 -10.78 21.54
C ALA A 376 -15.38 -10.52 21.06
N ALA A 377 -15.57 -9.85 19.92
CA ALA A 377 -16.88 -9.62 19.31
C ALA A 377 -17.52 -10.91 18.73
N LEU A 378 -16.76 -11.98 18.56
CA LEU A 378 -17.25 -13.25 18.04
C LEU A 378 -17.66 -14.21 19.16
N PRO A 379 -18.76 -15.00 19.01
CA PRO A 379 -19.08 -16.09 19.91
C PRO A 379 -17.90 -17.05 20.05
N PRO A 380 -17.63 -17.59 21.26
CA PRO A 380 -16.50 -18.48 21.50
C PRO A 380 -16.66 -19.79 20.75
N THR A 381 -15.55 -20.41 20.35
CA THR A 381 -15.51 -21.73 19.69
C THR A 381 -15.12 -22.86 20.67
N THR A 382 -14.81 -22.52 21.90
CA THR A 382 -14.38 -23.45 22.96
C THR A 382 -14.90 -22.96 24.31
N ASP A 383 -15.03 -23.87 25.27
CA ASP A 383 -15.47 -23.54 26.64
C ASP A 383 -14.48 -22.65 27.40
N ARG A 384 -13.23 -22.59 26.96
CA ARG A 384 -12.18 -21.75 27.57
C ARG A 384 -11.43 -20.97 26.47
N PRO A 385 -12.04 -19.91 25.96
CA PRO A 385 -11.42 -19.09 24.93
C PRO A 385 -10.23 -18.30 25.50
N GLY A 386 -9.16 -18.17 24.71
CA GLY A 386 -7.98 -17.40 25.09
C GLY A 386 -8.22 -15.88 25.15
N VAL A 387 -9.28 -15.41 24.50
CA VAL A 387 -9.81 -14.04 24.59
C VAL A 387 -11.26 -14.17 25.08
N PRO A 388 -11.62 -13.60 26.24
CA PRO A 388 -13.01 -13.62 26.70
C PRO A 388 -13.91 -12.90 25.69
N PRO A 389 -15.09 -13.44 25.35
CA PRO A 389 -16.05 -12.76 24.49
C PRO A 389 -16.63 -11.52 25.18
N GLU A 390 -17.03 -10.52 24.39
CA GLU A 390 -17.67 -9.31 24.90
C GLU A 390 -19.05 -9.60 25.51
N VAL A 391 -19.74 -10.61 24.95
CA VAL A 391 -21.06 -11.05 25.43
C VAL A 391 -20.98 -12.54 25.71
N TRP A 392 -21.12 -12.93 26.97
CA TRP A 392 -21.12 -14.32 27.42
C TRP A 392 -22.49 -14.99 27.27
N ASP A 393 -23.56 -14.21 27.35
CA ASP A 393 -24.94 -14.70 27.33
C ASP A 393 -25.76 -14.00 26.25
N LEU A 394 -25.95 -14.67 25.12
CA LEU A 394 -27.18 -14.57 24.36
C LEU A 394 -27.93 -15.88 24.58
N ASN A 395 -28.71 -15.90 25.68
CA ASN A 395 -29.72 -16.90 26.06
C ASN A 395 -29.25 -18.20 26.73
N GLU A 396 -29.34 -18.20 28.05
CA GLU A 396 -29.83 -19.37 28.76
C GLU A 396 -31.32 -19.25 29.20
N ASP A 397 -32.02 -18.12 28.87
CA ASP A 397 -33.45 -18.00 29.22
C ASP A 397 -34.18 -17.24 28.11
N ASP A 398 -34.77 -17.98 27.14
CA ASP A 398 -36.14 -17.80 26.61
C ASP A 398 -36.52 -19.00 25.71
#